data_78b3b1ed26f11a34a7a9541b0021d504
#
_entry.id   78b3b1ed26f11a34a7a9541b0021d504
#
_cell.length_a   1.000
_cell.length_b   1.000
_cell.length_c   1.000
_cell.angle_alpha   90.00
_cell.angle_beta   90.00
_cell.angle_gamma   90.00
#
_symmetry.space_group_name_H-M   'P 1'
#
loop_
_entity.id
_entity.type
_entity.pdbx_description
1 polymer ?
#
loop_
_entity_poly.entity_id
_entity_poly.type
_entity_poly.pdbx_seq_one_letter_code
_entity_poly.pdbx_strand_id
1 'polypeptide(L)'
;MKTLLALVIMLIGLTVVFAQNEQAPLQEKEIKYKDWTYKSVRDDKDINLRKFAKGKKLVLVVYFAPWCPNWKHEAPFAQKLYEKYKANGFDVIGVGEYDTVAAMKTNLDDKKITFSVVYESESRDSKQKTLHYDYRQTTGDTRGWGSPWNIFLEPTKLKKKGDTLTEKTFVVNGELIETDVEKFVREKLGLPAEENKAATSANKTIEICEPETKPTTFKKPELRD
;
A
#
# COMPACT_ATOMS: atom_id res chain seq x y z
N MET A 1 -31.12 7.11 -42.73
CA MET A 1 -31.35 7.01 -41.26
C MET A 1 -30.77 5.75 -40.62
N LYS A 2 -30.66 4.60 -41.30
CA LYS A 2 -30.11 3.35 -40.72
C LYS A 2 -28.59 3.35 -40.53
N THR A 3 -27.82 4.11 -41.29
CA THR A 3 -26.37 4.23 -41.21
C THR A 3 -25.88 5.15 -40.09
N LEU A 4 -26.69 6.13 -39.66
CA LEU A 4 -26.34 7.05 -38.57
C LEU A 4 -26.48 6.36 -37.20
N LEU A 5 -27.36 5.39 -37.06
CA LEU A 5 -27.58 4.65 -35.81
C LEU A 5 -26.43 3.68 -35.48
N ALA A 6 -25.79 3.12 -36.51
CA ALA A 6 -24.67 2.21 -36.36
C ALA A 6 -23.37 2.94 -35.86
N LEU A 7 -23.18 4.22 -36.22
CA LEU A 7 -22.01 5.00 -35.80
C LEU A 7 -22.09 5.43 -34.34
N VAL A 8 -23.28 5.67 -33.79
CA VAL A 8 -23.50 6.06 -32.40
C VAL A 8 -23.25 4.90 -31.42
N ILE A 9 -23.55 3.67 -31.85
CA ILE A 9 -23.32 2.48 -30.99
C ILE A 9 -21.83 2.14 -30.88
N MET A 10 -21.00 2.51 -31.86
CA MET A 10 -19.56 2.22 -31.85
C MET A 10 -18.74 3.17 -30.97
N LEU A 11 -19.32 4.30 -30.52
CA LEU A 11 -18.64 5.27 -29.64
C LEU A 11 -18.84 5.03 -28.13
N ILE A 12 -19.69 4.08 -27.74
CA ILE A 12 -19.99 3.81 -26.31
C ILE A 12 -19.09 2.71 -25.70
N GLY A 13 -18.18 2.16 -26.46
CA GLY A 13 -17.52 0.88 -26.18
C GLY A 13 -16.12 0.91 -25.56
N LEU A 14 -15.54 2.02 -25.11
CA LEU A 14 -14.18 1.99 -24.54
C LEU A 14 -13.96 3.00 -23.41
N THR A 15 -14.70 2.89 -22.33
CA THR A 15 -14.20 3.35 -21.05
C THR A 15 -13.37 2.22 -20.42
N VAL A 16 -12.11 2.12 -20.80
CA VAL A 16 -11.15 1.32 -20.04
C VAL A 16 -11.01 2.04 -18.71
N VAL A 17 -11.70 1.55 -17.67
CA VAL A 17 -11.46 1.96 -16.29
C VAL A 17 -10.10 1.39 -15.92
N PHE A 18 -9.05 2.17 -16.13
CA PHE A 18 -7.78 1.92 -15.47
C PHE A 18 -8.06 2.03 -13.97
N ALA A 19 -7.91 0.93 -13.25
CA ALA A 19 -7.77 0.99 -11.80
C ALA A 19 -6.49 1.80 -11.56
N GLN A 20 -6.64 3.10 -11.29
CA GLN A 20 -5.50 3.96 -10.94
C GLN A 20 -5.03 3.49 -9.56
N ASN A 21 -3.78 3.02 -9.48
CA ASN A 21 -3.11 2.90 -8.20
C ASN A 21 -3.13 4.28 -7.56
N GLU A 22 -3.78 4.38 -6.41
CA GLU A 22 -3.86 5.65 -5.64
C GLU A 22 -2.60 5.83 -4.79
N GLN A 23 -1.43 5.59 -5.36
CA GLN A 23 -0.16 5.84 -4.69
C GLN A 23 0.01 7.32 -4.39
N ALA A 24 0.44 7.63 -3.17
CA ALA A 24 0.67 9.00 -2.74
C ALA A 24 2.05 9.15 -2.08
N PRO A 25 2.67 10.34 -2.21
CA PRO A 25 3.96 10.58 -1.58
C PRO A 25 3.86 10.63 -0.06
N LEU A 26 4.91 10.19 0.61
CA LEU A 26 5.10 10.38 2.04
C LEU A 26 5.35 11.87 2.34
N GLN A 27 4.51 12.48 3.14
CA GLN A 27 4.59 13.91 3.47
C GLN A 27 4.49 14.13 4.96
N GLU A 28 5.27 15.06 5.48
CA GLU A 28 5.10 15.54 6.85
C GLU A 28 3.88 16.46 6.92
N LYS A 29 2.94 16.16 7.83
CA LYS A 29 1.68 16.89 7.98
C LYS A 29 1.46 17.30 9.42
N GLU A 30 0.87 18.49 9.60
CA GLU A 30 0.25 18.90 10.86
C GLU A 30 -1.02 18.06 11.09
N ILE A 31 -1.12 17.41 12.26
CA ILE A 31 -2.26 16.57 12.61
C ILE A 31 -2.34 16.40 14.12
N LYS A 32 -3.52 16.57 14.70
CA LYS A 32 -3.77 16.22 16.10
C LYS A 32 -4.10 14.73 16.22
N TYR A 33 -3.07 13.90 16.06
CA TYR A 33 -3.25 12.45 16.09
C TYR A 33 -3.42 11.96 17.53
N LYS A 34 -4.52 11.23 17.78
CA LYS A 34 -4.93 10.85 19.13
C LYS A 34 -4.31 9.54 19.59
N ASP A 35 -4.24 9.39 20.91
CA ASP A 35 -3.99 8.13 21.57
C ASP A 35 -5.32 7.38 21.72
N TRP A 36 -5.55 6.43 20.85
CA TRP A 36 -6.75 5.61 20.87
C TRP A 36 -6.53 4.25 21.53
N THR A 37 -7.61 3.64 21.97
CA THR A 37 -7.67 2.24 22.41
C THR A 37 -8.76 1.57 21.62
N TYR A 38 -8.40 0.57 20.82
CA TYR A 38 -9.32 -0.19 19.98
C TYR A 38 -9.21 -1.68 20.26
N LYS A 39 -10.25 -2.44 19.91
CA LYS A 39 -10.29 -3.89 20.06
C LYS A 39 -9.54 -4.59 18.94
N SER A 40 -8.80 -5.62 19.31
CA SER A 40 -8.12 -6.51 18.38
C SER A 40 -9.14 -7.30 17.53
N VAL A 41 -8.93 -7.30 16.21
CA VAL A 41 -9.73 -8.11 15.28
C VAL A 41 -9.60 -9.60 15.58
N ARG A 42 -8.47 -10.07 16.13
CA ARG A 42 -8.20 -11.49 16.32
C ARG A 42 -8.80 -12.06 17.60
N ASP A 43 -8.70 -11.34 18.71
CA ASP A 43 -9.00 -11.86 20.05
C ASP A 43 -9.82 -10.91 20.94
N ASP A 44 -10.34 -9.83 20.37
CA ASP A 44 -11.20 -8.81 21.01
C ASP A 44 -10.57 -8.11 22.24
N LYS A 45 -9.25 -8.24 22.42
CA LYS A 45 -8.55 -7.53 23.50
C LYS A 45 -8.27 -6.08 23.13
N ASP A 46 -8.28 -5.23 24.14
CA ASP A 46 -7.97 -3.82 23.98
C ASP A 46 -6.47 -3.60 23.70
N ILE A 47 -6.17 -2.87 22.65
CA ILE A 47 -4.83 -2.41 22.28
C ILE A 47 -4.82 -0.88 22.31
N ASN A 48 -4.02 -0.31 23.22
CA ASN A 48 -3.78 1.12 23.29
C ASN A 48 -2.53 1.48 22.46
N LEU A 49 -2.64 2.48 21.59
CA LEU A 49 -1.60 2.82 20.63
C LEU A 49 -0.29 3.29 21.29
N ARG A 50 -0.35 4.14 22.33
CA ARG A 50 0.85 4.60 23.05
C ARG A 50 1.59 3.43 23.71
N LYS A 51 0.85 2.49 24.30
CA LYS A 51 1.43 1.28 24.87
C LYS A 51 2.03 0.38 23.80
N PHE A 52 1.34 0.21 22.67
CA PHE A 52 1.82 -0.56 21.53
C PHE A 52 3.12 0.00 20.96
N ALA A 53 3.22 1.32 20.83
CA ALA A 53 4.39 2.00 20.28
C ALA A 53 5.61 1.96 21.22
N LYS A 54 5.42 1.68 22.52
CA LYS A 54 6.51 1.73 23.51
C LYS A 54 7.62 0.73 23.16
N GLY A 55 8.86 1.23 23.14
CA GLY A 55 10.06 0.41 22.87
C GLY A 55 10.35 0.17 21.39
N LYS A 56 9.49 0.66 20.49
CA LYS A 56 9.76 0.65 19.04
C LYS A 56 10.55 1.90 18.64
N LYS A 57 11.16 1.84 17.46
CA LYS A 57 11.82 2.99 16.82
C LYS A 57 10.89 3.71 15.85
N LEU A 58 10.08 2.93 15.11
CA LEU A 58 9.12 3.43 14.13
C LEU A 58 7.89 2.52 14.10
N VAL A 59 6.71 3.11 14.03
CA VAL A 59 5.43 2.38 13.88
C VAL A 59 4.70 2.91 12.66
N LEU A 60 4.29 2.01 11.77
CA LEU A 60 3.31 2.28 10.73
C LEU A 60 1.92 1.93 11.26
N VAL A 61 1.00 2.90 11.23
CA VAL A 61 -0.43 2.66 11.41
C VAL A 61 -1.09 2.74 10.05
N VAL A 62 -1.75 1.67 9.61
CA VAL A 62 -2.46 1.63 8.33
C VAL A 62 -3.96 1.46 8.55
N TYR A 63 -4.74 2.44 8.11
CA TYR A 63 -6.21 2.37 8.11
C TYR A 63 -6.68 1.73 6.80
N PHE A 64 -7.51 0.72 6.90
CA PHE A 64 -7.93 -0.03 5.72
C PHE A 64 -9.37 -0.53 5.80
N ALA A 65 -10.01 -0.64 4.64
CA ALA A 65 -11.28 -1.34 4.48
C ALA A 65 -11.05 -2.69 3.79
N PRO A 66 -11.56 -3.82 4.31
CA PRO A 66 -11.31 -5.17 3.77
C PRO A 66 -11.65 -5.34 2.29
N TRP A 67 -12.69 -4.64 1.84
CA TRP A 67 -13.19 -4.66 0.46
C TRP A 67 -12.45 -3.74 -0.50
N CYS A 68 -11.51 -2.89 -0.02
CA CYS A 68 -10.84 -1.90 -0.86
C CYS A 68 -9.78 -2.55 -1.77
N PRO A 69 -9.85 -2.32 -3.11
CA PRO A 69 -8.84 -2.84 -4.03
C PRO A 69 -7.43 -2.33 -3.74
N ASN A 70 -7.30 -1.05 -3.38
CA ASN A 70 -6.00 -0.43 -3.10
C ASN A 70 -5.35 -1.02 -1.84
N TRP A 71 -6.15 -1.36 -0.81
CA TRP A 71 -5.65 -2.16 0.32
C TRP A 71 -5.19 -3.55 -0.12
N LYS A 72 -5.91 -4.16 -1.07
CA LYS A 72 -5.50 -5.47 -1.61
C LYS A 72 -4.10 -5.42 -2.22
N HIS A 73 -3.72 -4.30 -2.82
CA HIS A 73 -2.38 -4.09 -3.39
C HIS A 73 -1.35 -3.79 -2.30
N GLU A 74 -1.67 -2.95 -1.33
CA GLU A 74 -0.73 -2.51 -0.29
C GLU A 74 -0.45 -3.58 0.77
N ALA A 75 -1.44 -4.40 1.14
CA ALA A 75 -1.33 -5.36 2.24
C ALA A 75 -0.10 -6.28 2.18
N PRO A 76 0.27 -6.87 1.02
CA PRO A 76 1.49 -7.67 0.90
C PRO A 76 2.77 -6.88 1.18
N PHE A 77 2.82 -5.62 0.77
CA PHE A 77 3.97 -4.77 1.02
C PHE A 77 4.08 -4.38 2.50
N ALA A 78 2.97 -3.99 3.13
CA ALA A 78 2.95 -3.71 4.57
C ALA A 78 3.40 -4.93 5.40
N GLN A 79 2.96 -6.14 5.03
CA GLN A 79 3.38 -7.38 5.66
C GLN A 79 4.88 -7.65 5.45
N LYS A 80 5.39 -7.45 4.23
CA LYS A 80 6.82 -7.59 3.90
C LYS A 80 7.68 -6.62 4.71
N LEU A 81 7.28 -5.35 4.83
CA LEU A 81 7.98 -4.37 5.66
C LEU A 81 8.02 -4.81 7.12
N TYR A 82 6.89 -5.25 7.67
CA TYR A 82 6.82 -5.75 9.04
C TYR A 82 7.80 -6.90 9.26
N GLU A 83 7.75 -7.93 8.43
CA GLU A 83 8.62 -9.10 8.58
C GLU A 83 10.10 -8.75 8.45
N LYS A 84 10.44 -7.88 7.49
CA LYS A 84 11.82 -7.50 7.20
C LYS A 84 12.45 -6.67 8.33
N TYR A 85 11.67 -5.79 8.98
CA TYR A 85 12.22 -4.78 9.87
C TYR A 85 11.78 -4.88 11.34
N LYS A 86 10.89 -5.82 11.71
CA LYS A 86 10.42 -5.97 13.09
C LYS A 86 11.56 -6.18 14.10
N ALA A 87 12.59 -6.94 13.73
CA ALA A 87 13.77 -7.15 14.59
C ALA A 87 14.63 -5.87 14.78
N ASN A 88 14.46 -4.86 13.91
CA ASN A 88 15.17 -3.60 13.97
C ASN A 88 14.43 -2.50 14.76
N GLY A 89 13.23 -2.82 15.29
CA GLY A 89 12.39 -1.89 16.04
C GLY A 89 11.30 -1.21 15.22
N PHE A 90 11.01 -1.70 14.02
CA PHE A 90 9.83 -1.34 13.24
C PHE A 90 8.64 -2.21 13.66
N ASP A 91 7.45 -1.63 13.68
CA ASP A 91 6.23 -2.40 13.85
C ASP A 91 5.10 -1.83 12.99
N VAL A 92 4.08 -2.65 12.73
CA VAL A 92 2.89 -2.27 11.97
C VAL A 92 1.65 -2.59 12.80
N ILE A 93 0.68 -1.68 12.81
CA ILE A 93 -0.64 -1.93 13.32
C ILE A 93 -1.69 -1.49 12.30
N GLY A 94 -2.56 -2.42 11.90
CA GLY A 94 -3.70 -2.13 11.05
C GLY A 94 -4.89 -1.62 11.86
N VAL A 95 -5.68 -0.69 11.29
CA VAL A 95 -6.97 -0.25 11.82
C VAL A 95 -8.03 -0.56 10.77
N GLY A 96 -8.85 -1.56 11.05
CA GLY A 96 -9.96 -1.97 10.18
C GLY A 96 -11.11 -0.98 10.23
N GLU A 97 -11.65 -0.70 9.05
CA GLU A 97 -12.70 0.30 8.83
C GLU A 97 -13.83 -0.23 7.98
N TYR A 98 -15.04 0.24 8.25
CA TYR A 98 -16.20 0.21 7.35
C TYR A 98 -16.68 -1.19 6.94
N ASP A 99 -16.38 -2.22 7.71
CA ASP A 99 -16.88 -3.58 7.51
C ASP A 99 -16.89 -4.36 8.81
N THR A 100 -17.56 -5.51 8.84
CA THR A 100 -17.68 -6.35 10.03
C THR A 100 -16.34 -6.93 10.48
N VAL A 101 -16.18 -7.20 11.76
CA VAL A 101 -14.99 -7.88 12.31
C VAL A 101 -14.77 -9.24 11.62
N ALA A 102 -15.84 -9.94 11.26
CA ALA A 102 -15.75 -11.21 10.55
C ALA A 102 -15.10 -11.03 9.14
N ALA A 103 -15.52 -10.00 8.38
CA ALA A 103 -14.91 -9.67 7.10
C ALA A 103 -13.44 -9.26 7.24
N MET A 104 -13.11 -8.51 8.30
CA MET A 104 -11.72 -8.18 8.62
C MET A 104 -10.89 -9.43 8.90
N LYS A 105 -11.36 -10.37 9.75
CA LYS A 105 -10.67 -11.64 10.02
C LYS A 105 -10.39 -12.42 8.75
N THR A 106 -11.40 -12.63 7.91
CA THR A 106 -11.25 -13.32 6.63
C THR A 106 -10.20 -12.63 5.76
N ASN A 107 -10.23 -11.29 5.65
CA ASN A 107 -9.26 -10.53 4.87
C ASN A 107 -7.82 -10.71 5.40
N LEU A 108 -7.62 -10.71 6.73
CA LEU A 108 -6.30 -10.91 7.33
C LEU A 108 -5.74 -12.30 7.02
N ASP A 109 -6.58 -13.32 7.08
CA ASP A 109 -6.19 -14.70 6.80
C ASP A 109 -5.86 -14.90 5.32
N ASP A 110 -6.69 -14.40 4.41
CA ASP A 110 -6.47 -14.43 2.97
C ASP A 110 -5.17 -13.71 2.56
N LYS A 111 -4.85 -12.60 3.20
CA LYS A 111 -3.63 -11.81 2.96
C LYS A 111 -2.43 -12.29 3.76
N LYS A 112 -2.60 -13.28 4.64
CA LYS A 112 -1.56 -13.79 5.55
C LYS A 112 -0.93 -12.68 6.41
N ILE A 113 -1.75 -11.74 6.87
CA ILE A 113 -1.30 -10.63 7.73
C ILE A 113 -0.99 -11.19 9.12
N THR A 114 0.20 -10.91 9.63
CA THR A 114 0.67 -11.38 10.94
C THR A 114 0.92 -10.26 11.94
N PHE A 115 1.01 -9.01 11.50
CA PHE A 115 1.06 -7.86 12.41
C PHE A 115 -0.28 -7.64 13.13
N SER A 116 -0.27 -6.84 14.20
CA SER A 116 -1.45 -6.52 15.00
C SER A 116 -2.49 -5.75 14.19
N VAL A 117 -3.76 -6.12 14.33
CA VAL A 117 -4.87 -5.41 13.70
C VAL A 117 -5.98 -5.19 14.70
N VAL A 118 -6.42 -3.94 14.80
CA VAL A 118 -7.58 -3.49 15.57
C VAL A 118 -8.65 -2.95 14.64
N TYR A 119 -9.82 -2.59 15.15
CA TYR A 119 -10.86 -1.95 14.35
C TYR A 119 -11.43 -0.71 15.05
N GLU A 120 -11.74 0.32 14.27
CA GLU A 120 -12.42 1.52 14.73
C GLU A 120 -13.90 1.50 14.37
N SER A 121 -14.26 0.99 13.18
CA SER A 121 -15.65 0.96 12.75
C SER A 121 -16.01 -0.36 12.07
N GLU A 122 -17.26 -0.81 12.31
CA GLU A 122 -17.81 -2.06 11.78
C GLU A 122 -18.84 -1.85 10.67
N SER A 123 -19.09 -0.60 10.26
CA SER A 123 -20.12 -0.26 9.27
C SER A 123 -19.71 0.92 8.41
N ARG A 124 -20.10 0.88 7.13
CA ARG A 124 -19.98 2.01 6.20
C ARG A 124 -20.75 3.25 6.64
N ASP A 125 -21.84 3.07 7.37
CA ASP A 125 -22.67 4.16 7.91
C ASP A 125 -21.94 4.96 9.01
N SER A 126 -20.89 4.39 9.59
CA SER A 126 -20.06 5.05 10.59
C SER A 126 -18.97 5.95 10.01
N LYS A 127 -18.80 6.00 8.69
CA LYS A 127 -17.69 6.66 8.01
C LYS A 127 -17.34 8.04 8.56
N GLN A 128 -18.33 8.93 8.69
CA GLN A 128 -18.13 10.31 9.14
C GLN A 128 -17.99 10.45 10.67
N LYS A 129 -18.05 9.35 11.41
CA LYS A 129 -17.95 9.30 12.87
C LYS A 129 -16.61 8.76 13.35
N THR A 130 -15.71 8.38 12.43
CA THR A 130 -14.39 7.82 12.73
C THR A 130 -13.32 8.89 12.87
N LEU A 131 -12.32 8.64 13.71
CA LEU A 131 -11.10 9.47 13.74
C LEU A 131 -10.37 9.40 12.41
N HIS A 132 -10.42 8.25 11.73
CA HIS A 132 -9.90 8.10 10.37
C HIS A 132 -10.45 9.17 9.42
N TYR A 133 -11.76 9.38 9.41
CA TYR A 133 -12.37 10.42 8.58
C TYR A 133 -11.83 11.81 8.92
N ASP A 134 -11.78 12.17 10.21
CA ASP A 134 -11.27 13.47 10.68
C ASP A 134 -9.80 13.69 10.30
N TYR A 135 -8.97 12.66 10.45
CA TYR A 135 -7.55 12.73 10.07
C TYR A 135 -7.36 12.97 8.57
N ARG A 136 -8.15 12.30 7.75
CA ARG A 136 -8.12 12.48 6.31
C ARG A 136 -8.50 13.89 5.89
N GLN A 137 -9.56 14.45 6.49
CA GLN A 137 -9.95 15.84 6.24
C GLN A 137 -8.81 16.80 6.63
N THR A 138 -8.20 16.59 7.78
CA THR A 138 -7.10 17.44 8.28
C THR A 138 -5.87 17.35 7.37
N THR A 139 -5.56 16.19 6.81
CA THR A 139 -4.38 15.98 5.96
C THR A 139 -4.62 16.23 4.48
N GLY A 140 -5.85 16.58 4.09
CA GLY A 140 -6.23 16.91 2.72
C GLY A 140 -6.45 15.68 1.82
N ASP A 141 -6.85 14.54 2.37
CA ASP A 141 -7.27 13.38 1.58
C ASP A 141 -8.72 13.52 1.12
N THR A 142 -8.91 13.77 -0.16
CA THR A 142 -10.24 13.99 -0.78
C THR A 142 -10.85 12.71 -1.35
N ARG A 143 -10.18 11.56 -1.26
CA ARG A 143 -10.70 10.28 -1.77
C ARG A 143 -11.99 9.87 -1.06
N GLY A 144 -12.88 9.19 -1.76
CA GLY A 144 -14.20 8.81 -1.23
C GLY A 144 -14.12 8.06 0.10
N TRP A 145 -13.39 6.95 0.17
CA TRP A 145 -13.24 6.13 1.36
C TRP A 145 -11.88 6.27 2.05
N GLY A 146 -10.83 6.70 1.31
CA GLY A 146 -9.49 6.92 1.83
C GLY A 146 -8.84 5.68 2.42
N SER A 147 -9.01 4.55 1.75
CA SER A 147 -8.37 3.29 2.13
C SER A 147 -7.45 2.84 0.99
N PRO A 148 -6.18 2.46 1.29
CA PRO A 148 -5.51 2.66 2.57
C PRO A 148 -5.19 4.13 2.86
N TRP A 149 -4.99 4.44 4.16
CA TRP A 149 -4.42 5.69 4.63
C TRP A 149 -3.37 5.38 5.69
N ASN A 150 -2.20 5.99 5.59
CA ASN A 150 -1.03 5.57 6.33
C ASN A 150 -0.43 6.70 7.15
N ILE A 151 -0.02 6.39 8.37
CA ILE A 151 0.67 7.33 9.25
C ILE A 151 1.87 6.65 9.94
N PHE A 152 3.01 7.34 9.97
CA PHE A 152 4.22 6.85 10.62
C PHE A 152 4.43 7.58 11.92
N LEU A 153 4.65 6.84 13.00
CA LEU A 153 4.90 7.37 14.32
C LEU A 153 6.34 7.06 14.75
N GLU A 154 7.04 8.08 15.20
CA GLU A 154 8.35 7.96 15.85
C GLU A 154 8.14 7.96 17.38
N PRO A 155 8.16 6.81 18.06
CA PRO A 155 7.76 6.70 19.47
C PRO A 155 8.53 7.61 20.42
N THR A 156 9.77 7.96 20.10
CA THR A 156 10.58 8.89 20.89
C THR A 156 10.09 10.34 20.84
N LYS A 157 9.28 10.69 19.83
CA LYS A 157 8.70 12.02 19.62
C LYS A 157 7.26 12.13 20.12
N LEU A 158 6.65 11.01 20.56
CA LEU A 158 5.27 11.00 21.02
C LEU A 158 5.12 11.67 22.39
N LYS A 159 4.02 12.37 22.60
CA LYS A 159 3.65 12.92 23.92
C LYS A 159 3.42 11.78 24.91
N LYS A 160 4.00 11.89 26.07
CA LYS A 160 3.94 10.85 27.12
C LYS A 160 2.59 10.77 27.83
N LYS A 161 1.77 11.83 27.75
CA LYS A 161 0.47 11.96 28.46
C LYS A 161 -0.52 12.75 27.60
N GLY A 162 -1.82 12.65 27.94
CA GLY A 162 -2.91 13.34 27.27
C GLY A 162 -3.42 12.57 26.05
N ASP A 163 -4.50 13.06 25.45
CA ASP A 163 -5.22 12.38 24.37
C ASP A 163 -4.55 12.52 22.99
N THR A 164 -3.70 13.53 22.84
CA THR A 164 -2.93 13.75 21.60
C THR A 164 -1.57 13.06 21.72
N LEU A 165 -1.26 12.15 20.81
CA LEU A 165 0.04 11.50 20.70
C LEU A 165 1.07 12.41 20.03
N THR A 166 0.69 13.03 18.92
CA THR A 166 1.57 13.93 18.16
C THR A 166 0.74 14.99 17.43
N GLU A 167 1.36 16.13 17.15
CA GLU A 167 0.76 17.24 16.40
C GLU A 167 1.35 17.35 14.98
N LYS A 168 2.38 16.58 14.69
CA LYS A 168 3.04 16.57 13.38
C LYS A 168 3.71 15.22 13.15
N THR A 169 3.51 14.65 11.96
CA THR A 169 4.16 13.39 11.58
C THR A 169 4.04 13.13 10.08
N PHE A 170 4.60 12.00 9.63
CA PHE A 170 4.57 11.59 8.23
C PHE A 170 3.29 10.83 7.90
N VAL A 171 2.62 11.23 6.81
CA VAL A 171 1.35 10.69 6.33
C VAL A 171 1.45 10.35 4.84
N VAL A 172 0.74 9.30 4.42
CA VAL A 172 0.50 8.97 3.02
C VAL A 172 -1.01 8.89 2.80
N ASN A 173 -1.54 9.84 2.02
CA ASN A 173 -2.97 9.91 1.68
C ASN A 173 -3.30 8.97 0.51
N GLY A 174 -2.91 7.70 0.60
CA GLY A 174 -3.02 6.73 -0.47
C GLY A 174 -2.25 5.45 -0.18
N GLU A 175 -2.04 4.68 -1.24
CA GLU A 175 -1.15 3.53 -1.22
C GLU A 175 0.31 3.99 -1.07
N LEU A 176 1.10 3.17 -0.40
CA LEU A 176 2.53 3.39 -0.20
C LEU A 176 3.29 3.25 -1.54
N ILE A 177 4.17 4.21 -1.84
CA ILE A 177 5.20 4.04 -2.88
C ILE A 177 6.31 3.19 -2.26
N GLU A 178 6.41 1.93 -2.66
CA GLU A 178 7.24 0.92 -1.98
C GLU A 178 8.70 1.36 -1.80
N THR A 179 9.32 1.87 -2.87
CA THR A 179 10.73 2.30 -2.86
C THR A 179 10.98 3.45 -1.88
N ASP A 180 10.09 4.44 -1.86
CA ASP A 180 10.23 5.63 -1.05
C ASP A 180 10.00 5.32 0.43
N VAL A 181 8.99 4.50 0.70
CA VAL A 181 8.66 4.09 2.06
C VAL A 181 9.72 3.15 2.63
N GLU A 182 10.23 2.21 1.86
CA GLU A 182 11.30 1.32 2.34
C GLU A 182 12.58 2.11 2.65
N LYS A 183 12.95 3.08 1.80
CA LYS A 183 14.05 4.00 2.06
C LYS A 183 13.84 4.79 3.36
N PHE A 184 12.65 5.35 3.54
CA PHE A 184 12.27 6.09 4.76
C PHE A 184 12.34 5.21 6.01
N VAL A 185 11.79 4.00 5.97
CA VAL A 185 11.84 3.05 7.09
C VAL A 185 13.29 2.75 7.47
N ARG A 186 14.15 2.45 6.50
CA ARG A 186 15.58 2.18 6.74
C ARG A 186 16.30 3.37 7.38
N GLU A 187 16.04 4.57 6.85
CA GLU A 187 16.61 5.82 7.42
C GLU A 187 16.19 6.00 8.88
N LYS A 188 14.90 5.86 9.19
CA LYS A 188 14.38 6.00 10.56
C LYS A 188 14.87 4.93 11.52
N LEU A 189 15.20 3.76 11.02
CA LEU A 189 15.79 2.67 11.81
C LEU A 189 17.31 2.80 11.98
N GLY A 190 17.96 3.72 11.27
CA GLY A 190 19.41 3.88 11.25
C GLY A 190 20.12 2.74 10.49
N LEU A 191 19.48 2.17 9.48
CA LEU A 191 20.04 1.11 8.64
C LEU A 191 20.73 1.70 7.41
N PRO A 192 21.84 1.09 6.91
CA PRO A 192 22.49 1.53 5.68
C PRO A 192 21.51 1.57 4.51
N ALA A 193 21.73 2.47 3.53
CA ALA A 193 20.99 2.40 2.28
C ALA A 193 21.18 1.02 1.63
N GLU A 194 20.14 0.51 0.93
CA GLU A 194 20.35 -0.69 0.10
C GLU A 194 21.26 -0.30 -1.06
N GLU A 195 22.38 -1.00 -1.22
CA GLU A 195 23.14 -0.93 -2.45
C GLU A 195 22.22 -1.42 -3.58
N ASN A 196 22.03 -0.57 -4.59
CA ASN A 196 21.26 -0.91 -5.77
C ASN A 196 21.91 -2.10 -6.49
N LYS A 197 21.54 -3.33 -6.15
CA LYS A 197 21.92 -4.53 -6.91
C LYS A 197 21.37 -4.51 -8.35
N ALA A 198 20.54 -3.54 -8.70
CA ALA A 198 20.04 -3.34 -10.07
C ALA A 198 21.08 -2.77 -11.03
N ALA A 199 22.17 -2.14 -10.54
CA ALA A 199 23.19 -1.57 -11.41
C ALA A 199 24.24 -2.59 -11.90
N THR A 200 24.34 -3.76 -11.26
CA THR A 200 25.36 -4.78 -11.62
C THR A 200 24.85 -5.79 -12.66
N SER A 201 23.55 -5.77 -13.00
CA SER A 201 22.98 -6.64 -14.04
C SER A 201 22.93 -6.03 -15.44
N ALA A 202 23.30 -4.76 -15.59
CA ALA A 202 23.25 -4.05 -16.88
C ALA A 202 24.49 -4.27 -17.76
N ASN A 203 25.48 -5.05 -17.31
CA ASN A 203 26.68 -5.39 -18.11
C ASN A 203 26.71 -6.85 -18.56
N LYS A 204 25.55 -7.48 -18.73
CA LYS A 204 25.47 -8.74 -19.46
C LYS A 204 25.38 -8.38 -20.94
N THR A 205 26.50 -8.53 -21.63
CA THR A 205 26.62 -8.43 -23.10
C THR A 205 25.42 -9.13 -23.73
N ILE A 206 24.61 -8.39 -24.46
CA ILE A 206 23.55 -8.95 -25.29
C ILE A 206 24.26 -9.65 -26.43
N GLU A 207 24.38 -10.96 -26.40
CA GLU A 207 24.72 -11.75 -27.59
C GLU A 207 23.54 -11.57 -28.55
N ILE A 208 23.82 -10.79 -29.62
CA ILE A 208 22.92 -10.65 -30.75
C ILE A 208 22.93 -12.01 -31.45
N CYS A 209 21.86 -12.77 -31.38
CA CYS A 209 21.65 -13.91 -32.23
C CYS A 209 21.57 -13.42 -33.70
N GLU A 210 22.67 -13.54 -34.46
CA GLU A 210 22.61 -13.41 -35.90
C GLU A 210 21.83 -14.61 -36.48
N PRO A 211 20.87 -14.37 -37.39
CA PRO A 211 20.19 -15.47 -38.05
C PRO A 211 21.16 -16.22 -38.95
N GLU A 212 21.36 -17.51 -38.74
CA GLU A 212 22.10 -18.39 -39.62
C GLU A 212 21.51 -18.34 -41.04
N THR A 213 22.22 -17.68 -41.98
CA THR A 213 21.92 -17.76 -43.40
C THR A 213 22.43 -19.10 -43.94
N LYS A 214 21.53 -20.10 -44.02
CA LYS A 214 21.82 -21.30 -44.81
C LYS A 214 21.84 -20.93 -46.31
N PRO A 215 22.90 -21.26 -47.07
CA PRO A 215 22.91 -21.02 -48.50
C PRO A 215 21.98 -22.01 -49.19
N THR A 216 20.90 -21.51 -49.76
CA THR A 216 20.00 -22.29 -50.61
C THR A 216 20.64 -22.44 -51.98
N THR A 217 21.22 -23.64 -52.24
CA THR A 217 21.66 -24.02 -53.61
C THR A 217 20.43 -24.35 -54.43
N PHE A 218 20.05 -23.41 -55.31
CA PHE A 218 19.08 -23.67 -56.38
C PHE A 218 19.70 -24.57 -57.45
N LYS A 219 19.25 -25.83 -57.57
CA LYS A 219 19.46 -26.68 -58.72
C LYS A 219 18.55 -26.26 -59.86
N LYS A 220 19.18 -25.84 -60.98
CA LYS A 220 18.49 -25.51 -62.22
C LYS A 220 17.91 -26.78 -62.84
N PRO A 221 16.66 -26.80 -63.32
CA PRO A 221 16.10 -27.95 -64.03
C PRO A 221 16.72 -28.08 -65.42
N GLU A 222 17.21 -29.29 -65.75
CA GLU A 222 17.60 -29.66 -67.10
C GLU A 222 16.34 -29.83 -67.98
N LEU A 223 16.37 -29.12 -69.12
CA LEU A 223 15.44 -29.36 -70.22
C LEU A 223 15.86 -30.63 -70.94
N ARG A 224 14.99 -31.60 -71.03
CA ARG A 224 15.10 -32.74 -71.97
C ARG A 224 14.40 -32.40 -73.26
N ASP A 225 15.14 -32.63 -74.34
CA ASP A 225 14.66 -32.64 -75.72
C ASP A 225 13.68 -33.79 -75.97
#